data_0cf442946c76e8da49f81113a7e30469
#
_entry.id   0cf442946c76e8da49f81113a7e30469
#
_cell.length_a   1.000
_cell.length_b   1.000
_cell.length_c   1.000
_cell.angle_alpha   90.00
_cell.angle_beta   90.00
_cell.angle_gamma   90.00
#
_symmetry.space_group_name_H-M   'P 1'
#
loop_
_entity.id
_entity.type
_entity.pdbx_description
1 polymer ?
#
loop_
_entity_poly.entity_id
_entity_poly.type
_entity_poly.pdbx_seq_one_letter_code
_entity_poly.pdbx_strand_id
1 'polypeptide(L)'
;CDVLDRVEALPSGKRVLLPAWCEGGAVRYSTDMLRVVLNDDRCSVLITGETGSGKEAFFECIKGKSHRNKDRIREINCAGLTNETLVESELFGHVGGAFTGATGKRDGLVKKCENGILFLDEIGWLPKPVQAKLLRFMETGEYRPVGPTMLRG
;
A
#
# COMPACT_ATOMS: atom_id res chain seq x y z
N CYS A 1 10.52 -12.30 -22.64
CA CYS A 1 9.65 -12.41 -21.44
C CYS A 1 8.63 -11.32 -21.51
N ASP A 2 7.42 -11.65 -22.03
CA ASP A 2 6.31 -10.69 -22.05
C ASP A 2 5.62 -10.73 -20.69
N VAL A 3 6.22 -10.06 -19.73
CA VAL A 3 5.56 -9.85 -18.46
C VAL A 3 4.90 -8.49 -18.53
N LEU A 4 3.62 -8.51 -18.89
CA LEU A 4 2.76 -7.33 -18.85
C LEU A 4 2.21 -7.17 -17.43
N ASP A 5 2.89 -6.36 -16.63
CA ASP A 5 2.27 -5.81 -15.44
C ASP A 5 1.31 -4.71 -15.90
N ARG A 6 0.03 -4.90 -15.64
CA ARG A 6 -0.98 -3.90 -15.98
C ARG A 6 -1.21 -2.95 -14.83
N VAL A 7 -1.14 -1.65 -15.12
CA VAL A 7 -1.63 -0.60 -14.26
C VAL A 7 -2.72 0.17 -15.03
N GLU A 8 -3.96 0.22 -14.59
CA GLU A 8 -5.08 0.94 -15.19
C GLU A 8 -5.48 2.13 -14.31
N ALA A 9 -5.60 3.33 -14.89
CA ALA A 9 -6.16 4.48 -14.20
C ALA A 9 -7.69 4.32 -14.11
N LEU A 10 -8.24 4.24 -12.90
CA LEU A 10 -9.68 4.21 -12.70
C LEU A 10 -10.26 5.63 -12.71
N PRO A 11 -11.43 5.84 -13.34
CA PRO A 11 -12.04 7.16 -13.51
C PRO A 11 -12.38 7.89 -12.21
N SER A 12 -12.57 7.16 -11.12
CA SER A 12 -12.84 7.71 -9.78
C SER A 12 -11.58 8.20 -9.05
N GLY A 13 -10.52 8.29 -9.76
CA GLY A 13 -9.36 9.03 -9.37
C GLY A 13 -8.51 8.40 -8.32
N LYS A 14 -7.71 7.53 -8.54
CA LYS A 14 -6.58 7.34 -7.64
C LYS A 14 -5.98 5.94 -7.62
N ARG A 15 -6.36 5.10 -8.55
CA ARG A 15 -5.68 3.83 -8.79
C ARG A 15 -5.10 3.87 -10.19
N VAL A 16 -3.82 3.63 -10.29
CA VAL A 16 -3.12 3.58 -11.57
C VAL A 16 -2.55 2.18 -11.72
N LEU A 17 -2.89 1.50 -12.80
CA LEU A 17 -2.33 0.24 -13.23
C LEU A 17 -1.25 0.51 -14.31
N LEU A 18 0.02 0.18 -14.11
CA LEU A 18 1.12 0.41 -15.06
C LEU A 18 1.47 -0.87 -15.83
N PRO A 19 1.49 -0.86 -17.15
CA PRO A 19 2.15 -1.91 -17.88
C PRO A 19 3.67 -1.77 -17.72
N ALA A 20 4.31 -2.80 -17.19
CA ALA A 20 5.76 -2.95 -17.26
C ALA A 20 6.10 -3.95 -18.36
N TRP A 21 7.13 -3.69 -19.14
CA TRP A 21 7.64 -4.64 -20.12
C TRP A 21 9.16 -4.76 -19.98
N CYS A 22 9.67 -5.94 -20.29
CA CYS A 22 11.11 -6.19 -20.33
C CYS A 22 11.62 -6.09 -21.77
N GLU A 23 12.60 -5.24 -22.00
CA GLU A 23 13.29 -5.13 -23.27
C GLU A 23 14.79 -5.20 -23.01
N GLY A 24 15.45 -6.20 -23.57
CA GLY A 24 16.90 -6.38 -23.41
C GLY A 24 17.33 -6.60 -21.95
N GLY A 25 16.47 -7.23 -21.11
CA GLY A 25 16.76 -7.49 -19.70
C GLY A 25 16.52 -6.30 -18.76
N ALA A 26 16.08 -5.16 -19.28
CA ALA A 26 15.71 -4.01 -18.46
C ALA A 26 14.19 -3.87 -18.38
N VAL A 27 13.67 -3.61 -17.17
CA VAL A 27 12.24 -3.30 -16.96
C VAL A 27 12.00 -1.86 -17.40
N ARG A 28 11.09 -1.67 -18.34
CA ARG A 28 10.66 -0.34 -18.79
C ARG A 28 9.22 -0.10 -18.39
N TYR A 29 8.95 1.07 -17.87
CA TYR A 29 7.62 1.52 -17.47
C TYR A 29 7.15 2.63 -18.39
N SER A 30 5.84 2.71 -18.64
CA SER A 30 5.28 3.86 -19.34
C SER A 30 5.62 5.15 -18.61
N THR A 31 6.38 6.03 -19.26
CA THR A 31 6.84 7.29 -18.67
C THR A 31 5.66 8.20 -18.27
N ASP A 32 4.58 8.17 -19.07
CA ASP A 32 3.42 9.02 -18.82
C ASP A 32 2.66 8.57 -17.59
N MET A 33 2.51 7.27 -17.40
CA MET A 33 1.84 6.73 -16.21
C MET A 33 2.69 6.90 -14.94
N LEU A 34 4.00 6.75 -15.04
CA LEU A 34 4.90 7.06 -13.93
C LEU A 34 4.76 8.53 -13.51
N ARG A 35 4.63 9.46 -14.45
CA ARG A 35 4.35 10.87 -14.18
C ARG A 35 3.05 11.07 -13.43
N VAL A 36 1.98 10.36 -13.79
CA VAL A 36 0.69 10.42 -13.07
C VAL A 36 0.88 10.00 -11.61
N VAL A 37 1.54 8.86 -11.37
CA VAL A 37 1.80 8.36 -10.00
C VAL A 37 2.65 9.34 -9.19
N LEU A 38 3.64 9.97 -9.81
CA LEU A 38 4.55 10.90 -9.12
C LEU A 38 3.91 12.25 -8.81
N ASN A 39 2.94 12.69 -9.62
CA ASN A 39 2.31 14.00 -9.50
C ASN A 39 0.98 13.99 -8.74
N ASP A 40 0.36 12.83 -8.50
CA ASP A 40 -0.86 12.72 -7.71
C ASP A 40 -0.54 12.22 -6.29
N ASP A 41 -0.59 13.12 -5.32
CA ASP A 41 -0.32 12.84 -3.91
C ASP A 41 -1.32 11.88 -3.25
N ARG A 42 -2.45 11.59 -3.91
CA ARG A 42 -3.49 10.71 -3.39
C ARG A 42 -3.66 9.42 -4.21
N CYS A 43 -2.76 9.16 -5.14
CA CYS A 43 -2.83 8.01 -6.02
C CYS A 43 -2.59 6.71 -5.25
N SER A 44 -3.55 5.78 -5.33
CA SER A 44 -3.33 4.38 -4.96
C SER A 44 -2.98 3.59 -6.20
N VAL A 45 -1.88 2.83 -6.15
CA VAL A 45 -1.35 2.07 -7.28
C VAL A 45 -1.43 0.58 -6.96
N LEU A 46 -2.07 -0.19 -7.83
CA LEU A 46 -2.04 -1.64 -7.78
C LEU A 46 -1.10 -2.15 -8.87
N ILE A 47 -0.04 -2.84 -8.47
CA ILE A 47 0.94 -3.45 -9.36
C ILE A 47 0.64 -4.94 -9.42
N THR A 48 0.34 -5.46 -10.61
CA THR A 48 0.07 -6.88 -10.85
C THR A 48 1.13 -7.48 -11.76
N GLY A 49 1.48 -8.73 -11.53
CA GLY A 49 2.43 -9.45 -12.37
C GLY A 49 2.95 -10.71 -11.70
N GLU A 50 3.56 -11.57 -12.48
CA GLU A 50 4.16 -12.80 -12.00
C GLU A 50 5.34 -12.55 -11.06
N THR A 51 5.75 -13.57 -10.33
CA THR A 51 6.96 -13.53 -9.50
C THR A 51 8.17 -13.24 -10.40
N GLY A 52 9.01 -12.27 -10.00
CA GLY A 52 10.17 -11.85 -10.78
C GLY A 52 9.87 -10.85 -11.91
N SER A 53 8.62 -10.37 -12.06
CA SER A 53 8.23 -9.40 -13.10
C SER A 53 8.77 -7.97 -12.89
N GLY A 54 9.45 -7.72 -11.78
CA GLY A 54 10.04 -6.40 -11.50
C GLY A 54 9.15 -5.45 -10.71
N LYS A 55 8.15 -5.94 -9.99
CA LYS A 55 7.28 -5.13 -9.12
C LYS A 55 8.07 -4.29 -8.10
N GLU A 56 9.07 -4.90 -7.46
CA GLU A 56 9.97 -4.20 -6.54
C GLU A 56 10.80 -3.11 -7.24
N ALA A 57 11.30 -3.39 -8.46
CA ALA A 57 12.05 -2.41 -9.23
C ALA A 57 11.20 -1.20 -9.59
N PHE A 58 9.90 -1.39 -9.82
CA PHE A 58 8.95 -0.30 -10.01
C PHE A 58 8.78 0.53 -8.75
N PHE A 59 8.63 -0.11 -7.59
CA PHE A 59 8.55 0.60 -6.30
C PHE A 59 9.82 1.41 -6.05
N GLU A 60 11.01 0.85 -6.25
CA GLU A 60 12.28 1.57 -6.11
C GLU A 60 12.38 2.76 -7.07
N CYS A 61 11.85 2.64 -8.28
CA CYS A 61 11.77 3.76 -9.22
C CYS A 61 10.88 4.89 -8.70
N ILE A 62 9.69 4.56 -8.16
CA ILE A 62 8.80 5.55 -7.52
C ILE A 62 9.49 6.20 -6.33
N LYS A 63 10.07 5.41 -5.45
CA LYS A 63 10.79 5.87 -4.25
C LYS A 63 11.92 6.83 -4.59
N GLY A 64 12.69 6.52 -5.64
CA GLY A 64 13.80 7.36 -6.09
C GLY A 64 13.37 8.70 -6.71
N LYS A 65 12.26 8.71 -7.45
CA LYS A 65 11.78 9.87 -8.21
C LYS A 65 10.70 10.68 -7.51
N SER A 66 10.07 10.13 -6.46
CA SER A 66 9.02 10.82 -5.73
C SER A 66 9.56 12.02 -4.96
N HIS A 67 8.79 13.10 -4.96
CA HIS A 67 9.02 14.29 -4.12
C HIS A 67 8.50 14.12 -2.68
N ARG A 68 7.89 12.99 -2.37
CA ARG A 68 7.35 12.70 -1.04
C ARG A 68 8.44 12.54 0.00
N ASN A 69 8.06 12.74 1.26
CA ASN A 69 8.98 12.61 2.39
C ASN A 69 9.56 11.20 2.48
N LYS A 70 10.85 11.06 2.20
CA LYS A 70 11.56 9.76 2.20
C LYS A 70 11.58 9.10 3.57
N ASP A 71 11.56 9.88 4.65
CA ASP A 71 11.50 9.36 6.02
C ASP A 71 10.14 8.70 6.34
N ARG A 72 9.15 8.92 5.49
CA ARG A 72 7.78 8.35 5.60
C ARG A 72 7.49 7.30 4.53
N ILE A 73 8.50 6.72 3.95
CA ILE A 73 8.37 5.59 3.03
C ILE A 73 8.54 4.31 3.85
N ARG A 74 7.55 3.42 3.76
CA ARG A 74 7.58 2.11 4.40
C ARG A 74 7.20 1.04 3.41
N GLU A 75 7.79 -0.11 3.61
CA GLU A 75 7.56 -1.33 2.86
C GLU A 75 7.23 -2.45 3.82
N ILE A 76 6.26 -3.26 3.49
CA ILE A 76 5.90 -4.44 4.25
C ILE A 76 5.52 -5.58 3.31
N ASN A 77 6.13 -6.75 3.53
CA ASN A 77 5.72 -7.97 2.86
C ASN A 77 4.60 -8.64 3.68
N CYS A 78 3.45 -8.86 3.03
CA CYS A 78 2.25 -9.40 3.67
C CYS A 78 2.23 -10.93 3.73
N ALA A 79 3.15 -11.64 3.07
CA ALA A 79 3.15 -13.10 2.96
C ALA A 79 3.26 -13.83 4.32
N GLY A 80 3.89 -13.22 5.32
CA GLY A 80 4.03 -13.80 6.67
C GLY A 80 2.97 -13.34 7.67
N LEU A 81 2.05 -12.50 7.25
CA LEU A 81 1.10 -11.83 8.14
C LEU A 81 -0.22 -12.59 8.24
N THR A 82 -0.29 -13.61 9.08
CA THR A 82 -1.47 -14.50 9.19
C THR A 82 -2.44 -14.13 10.32
N ASN A 83 -1.97 -13.46 11.37
CA ASN A 83 -2.82 -13.08 12.50
C ASN A 83 -3.55 -11.76 12.18
N GLU A 84 -4.86 -11.85 11.95
CA GLU A 84 -5.72 -10.72 11.55
C GLU A 84 -5.57 -9.50 12.47
N THR A 85 -5.68 -9.68 13.78
CA THR A 85 -5.61 -8.57 14.76
C THR A 85 -4.25 -7.88 14.75
N LEU A 86 -3.17 -8.66 14.66
CA LEU A 86 -1.81 -8.09 14.63
C LEU A 86 -1.54 -7.34 13.33
N VAL A 87 -1.97 -7.91 12.20
CA VAL A 87 -1.84 -7.27 10.89
C VAL A 87 -2.64 -5.98 10.82
N GLU A 88 -3.88 -6.02 11.29
CA GLU A 88 -4.73 -4.83 11.35
C GLU A 88 -4.12 -3.75 12.24
N SER A 89 -3.59 -4.14 13.41
CA SER A 89 -2.87 -3.25 14.31
C SER A 89 -1.60 -2.67 13.70
N GLU A 90 -0.82 -3.44 12.94
CA GLU A 90 0.38 -2.94 12.28
C GLU A 90 0.04 -1.93 11.18
N LEU A 91 -0.99 -2.20 10.38
CA LEU A 91 -1.41 -1.30 9.30
C LEU A 91 -2.12 -0.05 9.83
N PHE A 92 -3.12 -0.21 10.70
CA PHE A 92 -4.02 0.88 11.10
C PHE A 92 -3.79 1.40 12.52
N GLY A 93 -2.93 0.72 13.30
CA GLY A 93 -2.69 1.06 14.70
C GLY A 93 -3.73 0.46 15.64
N HIS A 94 -3.53 0.69 16.93
CA HIS A 94 -4.48 0.26 17.97
C HIS A 94 -4.55 1.27 19.13
N VAL A 95 -5.63 1.22 19.86
CA VAL A 95 -5.76 1.88 21.18
C VAL A 95 -5.37 0.94 22.30
N GLY A 96 -5.03 1.46 23.47
CA GLY A 96 -4.73 0.63 24.64
C GLY A 96 -5.89 -0.30 24.98
N GLY A 97 -5.59 -1.56 25.30
CA GLY A 97 -6.59 -2.57 25.63
C GLY A 97 -7.33 -3.17 24.42
N ALA A 98 -6.91 -2.89 23.22
CA ALA A 98 -7.57 -3.40 22.00
C ALA A 98 -7.52 -4.93 21.87
N PHE A 99 -6.47 -5.55 22.37
CA PHE A 99 -6.26 -7.00 22.42
C PHE A 99 -5.26 -7.35 23.56
N THR A 100 -5.14 -8.63 23.88
CA THR A 100 -4.19 -9.10 24.92
C THR A 100 -2.77 -8.69 24.56
N GLY A 101 -2.12 -7.85 25.38
CA GLY A 101 -0.78 -7.31 25.14
C GLY A 101 -0.76 -5.89 24.55
N ALA A 102 -1.90 -5.30 24.21
CA ALA A 102 -1.99 -3.90 23.78
C ALA A 102 -1.93 -2.95 25.00
N THR A 103 -0.73 -2.65 25.48
CA THR A 103 -0.51 -1.84 26.71
C THR A 103 -0.68 -0.34 26.51
N GLY A 104 -0.76 0.13 25.25
CA GLY A 104 -0.89 1.57 24.94
C GLY A 104 -1.39 1.82 23.53
N LYS A 105 -1.55 3.07 23.18
CA LYS A 105 -1.88 3.48 21.81
C LYS A 105 -0.63 3.36 20.93
N ARG A 106 -0.78 2.76 19.75
CA ARG A 106 0.26 2.67 18.72
C ARG A 106 -0.29 3.13 17.37
N ASP A 107 0.43 4.04 16.74
CA ASP A 107 0.10 4.48 15.38
C ASP A 107 0.53 3.40 14.36
N GLY A 108 -0.36 3.10 13.41
CA GLY A 108 -0.12 2.14 12.35
C GLY A 108 0.71 2.70 11.20
N LEU A 109 1.08 1.84 10.26
CA LEU A 109 1.86 2.20 9.07
C LEU A 109 1.15 3.23 8.21
N VAL A 110 -0.17 3.15 8.05
CA VAL A 110 -0.98 4.13 7.30
C VAL A 110 -0.72 5.55 7.80
N LYS A 111 -0.73 5.74 9.13
CA LYS A 111 -0.46 7.06 9.73
C LYS A 111 1.00 7.47 9.63
N LYS A 112 1.93 6.54 9.83
CA LYS A 112 3.37 6.81 9.74
C LYS A 112 3.81 7.20 8.33
N CYS A 113 3.06 6.73 7.31
CA CYS A 113 3.30 7.04 5.91
C CYS A 113 2.47 8.21 5.38
N GLU A 114 1.80 8.97 6.25
CA GLU A 114 1.05 10.15 5.84
C GLU A 114 1.97 11.15 5.11
N ASN A 115 1.59 11.56 3.89
CA ASN A 115 2.43 12.34 2.96
C ASN A 115 3.72 11.60 2.51
N GLY A 116 3.76 10.29 2.64
CA GLY A 116 4.84 9.41 2.22
C GLY A 116 4.36 8.36 1.23
N ILE A 117 4.95 7.17 1.30
CA ILE A 117 4.58 6.02 0.47
C ILE A 117 4.50 4.78 1.37
N LEU A 118 3.39 4.05 1.28
CA LEU A 118 3.26 2.73 1.86
C LEU A 118 3.20 1.70 0.74
N PHE A 119 4.22 0.84 0.66
CA PHE A 119 4.27 -0.28 -0.25
C PHE A 119 3.87 -1.57 0.46
N LEU A 120 2.87 -2.24 -0.08
CA LEU A 120 2.37 -3.51 0.41
C LEU A 120 2.67 -4.59 -0.64
N ASP A 121 3.70 -5.38 -0.39
CA ASP A 121 4.00 -6.53 -1.24
C ASP A 121 3.16 -7.73 -0.85
N GLU A 122 2.83 -8.59 -1.83
CA GLU A 122 2.06 -9.83 -1.60
C GLU A 122 0.71 -9.58 -0.91
N ILE A 123 0.01 -8.49 -1.26
CA ILE A 123 -1.25 -8.03 -0.61
C ILE A 123 -2.34 -9.11 -0.58
N GLY A 124 -2.31 -10.08 -1.49
CA GLY A 124 -3.24 -11.19 -1.54
C GLY A 124 -3.19 -12.12 -0.33
N TRP A 125 -2.07 -12.11 0.42
CA TRP A 125 -1.91 -12.90 1.66
C TRP A 125 -2.56 -12.25 2.89
N LEU A 126 -2.95 -10.99 2.81
CA LEU A 126 -3.66 -10.35 3.91
C LEU A 126 -4.98 -11.07 4.21
N PRO A 127 -5.36 -11.21 5.49
CA PRO A 127 -6.69 -11.69 5.87
C PRO A 127 -7.79 -10.85 5.18
N LYS A 128 -8.85 -11.51 4.68
CA LYS A 128 -9.92 -10.83 3.94
C LYS A 128 -10.54 -9.62 4.65
N PRO A 129 -10.78 -9.63 5.97
CA PRO A 129 -11.29 -8.46 6.67
C PRO A 129 -10.32 -7.28 6.61
N VAL A 130 -9.01 -7.54 6.68
CA VAL A 130 -7.96 -6.51 6.56
C VAL A 130 -7.92 -5.93 5.14
N GLN A 131 -8.05 -6.79 4.11
CA GLN A 131 -8.16 -6.33 2.73
C GLN A 131 -9.37 -5.41 2.52
N ALA A 132 -10.53 -5.76 3.07
CA ALA A 132 -11.74 -4.94 2.98
C ALA A 132 -11.56 -3.57 3.66
N LYS A 133 -10.91 -3.55 4.82
CA LYS A 133 -10.60 -2.31 5.54
C LYS A 133 -9.60 -1.44 4.78
N LEU A 134 -8.59 -2.06 4.17
CA LEU A 134 -7.62 -1.38 3.33
C LEU A 134 -8.27 -0.79 2.08
N LEU A 135 -9.16 -1.53 1.43
CA LEU A 135 -9.92 -1.05 0.27
C LEU A 135 -10.75 0.19 0.64
N ARG A 136 -11.48 0.14 1.75
CA ARG A 136 -12.23 1.31 2.24
C ARG A 136 -11.31 2.50 2.49
N PHE A 137 -10.17 2.29 3.13
CA PHE A 137 -9.19 3.36 3.33
C PHE A 137 -8.72 3.96 2.00
N MET A 138 -8.42 3.13 0.99
CA MET A 138 -8.03 3.62 -0.33
C MET A 138 -9.12 4.41 -1.04
N GLU A 139 -10.41 4.11 -0.77
CA GLU A 139 -11.56 4.78 -1.38
C GLU A 139 -11.90 6.09 -0.68
N THR A 140 -11.90 6.10 0.64
CA THR A 140 -12.41 7.22 1.45
C THR A 140 -11.32 8.06 2.12
N GLY A 141 -10.11 7.51 2.26
CA GLY A 141 -9.05 8.07 3.09
C GLY A 141 -9.27 7.87 4.60
N GLU A 142 -10.36 7.21 5.00
CA GLU A 142 -10.73 7.01 6.39
C GLU A 142 -10.37 5.60 6.88
N TYR A 143 -9.85 5.52 8.09
CA TYR A 143 -9.61 4.26 8.78
C TYR A 143 -9.79 4.42 10.28
N ARG A 144 -9.96 3.30 10.98
CA ARG A 144 -10.05 3.26 12.44
C ARG A 144 -8.99 2.34 13.00
N PRO A 145 -8.27 2.75 14.05
CA PRO A 145 -7.40 1.85 14.81
C PRO A 145 -8.17 0.67 15.39
N VAL A 146 -7.48 -0.43 15.67
CA VAL A 146 -8.04 -1.59 16.37
C VAL A 146 -8.38 -1.21 17.79
N GLY A 147 -9.55 -1.60 18.26
CA GLY A 147 -10.01 -1.39 19.63
C GLY A 147 -11.50 -1.08 19.73
N PRO A 148 -12.01 -0.96 20.95
CA PRO A 148 -13.41 -0.68 21.16
C PRO A 148 -13.79 0.65 20.52
N THR A 149 -14.84 0.63 19.72
CA THR A 149 -15.46 1.85 19.21
C THR A 149 -16.09 2.58 20.39
N MET A 150 -15.45 3.64 20.88
CA MET A 150 -16.13 4.54 21.80
C MET A 150 -17.26 5.18 21.02
N LEU A 151 -18.47 4.67 21.18
CA LEU A 151 -19.67 5.41 20.85
C LEU A 151 -19.65 6.63 21.78
N ARG A 152 -19.32 7.79 21.25
CA ARG A 152 -19.63 9.05 21.93
C ARG A 152 -21.13 9.17 21.91
N GLY A 153 -21.76 8.92 23.09
CA GLY A 153 -23.14 9.29 23.34
C GLY A 153 -23.28 10.80 23.32
#